data_fad2a8d9d7bfbb10e39dc9140c25e33c
#
_entry.id   fad2a8d9d7bfbb10e39dc9140c25e33c
#
_cell.length_a   1.000
_cell.length_b   1.000
_cell.length_c   1.000
_cell.angle_alpha   90.00
_cell.angle_beta   90.00
_cell.angle_gamma   90.00
#
_symmetry.space_group_name_H-M   'P 1'
#
loop_
_entity.id
_entity.type
_entity.pdbx_description
1 polymer ?
#
loop_
_entity_poly.entity_id
_entity_poly.type
_entity_poly.pdbx_seq_one_letter_code
_entity_poly.pdbx_strand_id
1 'polypeptide(L)'
;MALLYADEDFSYPVVQRLRQLGHDLLTAHEAGQAGQSITDTAVLAFATAAGRAVVTFNRRHFIRLHAEVSSHAGIIVCTRDDDVLALADRIHQQLQSVPTLQDQLLRINRPARA
;
A
#
# COMPACT_ATOMS: atom_id res chain seq x y z
N MET A 1 -7.13 -6.80 11.09
CA MET A 1 -6.90 -7.17 9.68
C MET A 1 -7.23 -5.99 8.78
N ALA A 2 -6.37 -5.72 7.80
CA ALA A 2 -6.60 -4.66 6.83
C ALA A 2 -6.83 -5.26 5.44
N LEU A 3 -7.63 -4.58 4.62
CA LEU A 3 -7.82 -4.90 3.21
C LEU A 3 -6.86 -4.04 2.39
N LEU A 4 -5.92 -4.66 1.69
CA LEU A 4 -4.83 -3.98 1.00
C LEU A 4 -4.78 -4.38 -0.48
N TYR A 5 -4.24 -3.48 -1.30
CA TYR A 5 -3.96 -3.73 -2.71
C TYR A 5 -2.50 -3.35 -3.00
N ALA A 6 -1.68 -4.31 -3.38
CA ALA A 6 -0.28 -4.06 -3.70
C ALA A 6 -0.13 -3.66 -5.16
N ASP A 7 0.42 -2.47 -5.37
CA ASP A 7 0.83 -1.96 -6.67
C ASP A 7 1.81 -2.93 -7.36
N GLU A 8 1.88 -2.87 -8.70
CA GLU A 8 2.65 -3.80 -9.54
C GLU A 8 4.11 -3.95 -9.10
N ASP A 9 4.75 -2.84 -8.71
CA ASP A 9 6.18 -2.82 -8.37
C ASP A 9 6.43 -3.04 -6.88
N PHE A 10 5.40 -3.32 -6.09
CA PHE A 10 5.59 -3.53 -4.67
C PHE A 10 6.25 -4.89 -4.39
N SER A 11 7.00 -4.96 -3.29
CA SER A 11 7.77 -6.16 -2.92
C SER A 11 6.86 -7.35 -2.60
N TYR A 12 6.96 -8.43 -3.37
CA TYR A 12 6.18 -9.63 -3.10
C TYR A 12 6.56 -10.31 -1.76
N PRO A 13 7.84 -10.37 -1.37
CA PRO A 13 8.18 -10.89 -0.03
C PRO A 13 7.51 -10.12 1.11
N VAL A 14 7.35 -8.79 0.98
CA VAL A 14 6.60 -8.00 1.98
C VAL A 14 5.12 -8.38 1.95
N VAL A 15 4.54 -8.59 0.76
CA VAL A 15 3.16 -9.07 0.62
C VAL A 15 2.97 -10.38 1.38
N GLN A 16 3.87 -11.33 1.19
CA GLN A 16 3.79 -12.63 1.85
C GLN A 16 3.82 -12.48 3.38
N ARG A 17 4.70 -11.61 3.89
CA ARG A 17 4.79 -11.39 5.33
C ARG A 17 3.55 -10.72 5.89
N LEU A 18 2.99 -9.73 5.18
CA LEU A 18 1.75 -9.07 5.60
C LEU A 18 0.58 -10.07 5.64
N ARG A 19 0.52 -11.00 4.69
CA ARG A 19 -0.48 -12.07 4.71
C ARG A 19 -0.31 -12.97 5.94
N GLN A 20 0.92 -13.31 6.30
CA GLN A 20 1.21 -14.08 7.51
C GLN A 20 0.76 -13.34 8.77
N LEU A 21 0.82 -12.02 8.76
CA LEU A 21 0.38 -11.18 9.87
C LEU A 21 -1.14 -10.96 9.90
N GLY A 22 -1.87 -11.59 8.99
CA GLY A 22 -3.34 -11.62 9.01
C GLY A 22 -4.03 -10.60 8.13
N HIS A 23 -3.30 -9.92 7.24
CA HIS A 23 -3.90 -8.94 6.32
C HIS A 23 -4.40 -9.61 5.06
N ASP A 24 -5.53 -9.11 4.53
CA ASP A 24 -6.08 -9.55 3.25
C ASP A 24 -5.49 -8.66 2.15
N LEU A 25 -4.56 -9.19 1.40
CA LEU A 25 -3.81 -8.43 0.41
C LEU A 25 -3.99 -9.03 -0.97
N LEU A 26 -4.48 -8.21 -1.92
CA LEU A 26 -4.60 -8.54 -3.34
C LEU A 26 -3.45 -7.87 -4.08
N THR A 27 -2.76 -8.59 -4.95
CA THR A 27 -1.71 -7.99 -5.78
C THR A 27 -2.25 -7.58 -7.15
N ALA A 28 -1.55 -6.65 -7.81
CA ALA A 28 -1.90 -6.25 -9.17
C ALA A 28 -1.85 -7.44 -10.14
N HIS A 29 -0.89 -8.35 -9.95
CA HIS A 29 -0.80 -9.57 -10.76
C HIS A 29 -2.04 -10.46 -10.61
N GLU A 30 -2.46 -10.69 -9.37
CA GLU A 30 -3.65 -11.51 -9.09
C GLU A 30 -4.93 -10.88 -9.63
N ALA A 31 -4.97 -9.54 -9.65
CA ALA A 31 -6.12 -8.80 -10.15
C ALA A 31 -6.15 -8.66 -11.68
N GLY A 32 -5.12 -9.17 -12.37
CA GLY A 32 -5.01 -9.03 -13.82
C GLY A 32 -4.66 -7.62 -14.29
N GLN A 33 -4.08 -6.81 -13.40
CA GLN A 33 -3.77 -5.40 -13.67
C GLN A 33 -2.29 -5.15 -13.95
N ALA A 34 -1.44 -6.18 -13.86
CA ALA A 34 -0.01 -6.03 -14.09
C ALA A 34 0.32 -6.01 -15.59
N GLY A 35 1.37 -5.28 -15.96
CA GLY A 35 1.88 -5.26 -17.34
C GLY A 35 1.02 -4.50 -18.33
N GLN A 36 0.05 -3.72 -17.87
CA GLN A 36 -0.91 -3.02 -18.75
C GLN A 36 -0.73 -1.51 -18.75
N SER A 37 0.38 -1.01 -18.21
CA SER A 37 0.66 0.44 -18.12
C SER A 37 -0.49 1.23 -17.50
N ILE A 38 -1.09 0.68 -16.45
CA ILE A 38 -2.23 1.30 -15.77
C ILE A 38 -1.74 2.51 -14.99
N THR A 39 -2.44 3.64 -15.12
CA THR A 39 -2.07 4.87 -14.42
C THR A 39 -2.27 4.74 -12.91
N ASP A 40 -1.53 5.55 -12.14
CA ASP A 40 -1.68 5.55 -10.68
C ASP A 40 -3.09 5.96 -10.26
N THR A 41 -3.72 6.87 -11.00
CA THR A 41 -5.12 7.25 -10.79
C THR A 41 -6.05 6.06 -10.94
N ALA A 42 -5.83 5.23 -11.98
CA ALA A 42 -6.63 4.04 -12.20
C ALA A 42 -6.36 2.96 -11.15
N VAL A 43 -5.11 2.83 -10.69
CA VAL A 43 -4.74 1.92 -9.58
C VAL A 43 -5.52 2.30 -8.32
N LEU A 44 -5.53 3.58 -7.97
CA LEU A 44 -6.24 4.06 -6.78
C LEU A 44 -7.75 3.84 -6.93
N ALA A 45 -8.31 4.12 -8.11
CA ALA A 45 -9.75 3.92 -8.37
C ALA A 45 -10.13 2.44 -8.25
N PHE A 46 -9.32 1.54 -8.80
CA PHE A 46 -9.56 0.10 -8.70
C PHE A 46 -9.54 -0.36 -7.24
N ALA A 47 -8.51 0.03 -6.49
CA ALA A 47 -8.37 -0.35 -5.08
C ALA A 47 -9.53 0.19 -4.24
N THR A 48 -9.90 1.45 -4.46
CA THR A 48 -11.00 2.09 -3.75
C THR A 48 -12.33 1.37 -4.01
N ALA A 49 -12.60 1.01 -5.26
CA ALA A 49 -13.81 0.26 -5.61
C ALA A 49 -13.84 -1.12 -4.95
N ALA A 50 -12.68 -1.72 -4.71
CA ALA A 50 -12.55 -3.00 -4.01
C ALA A 50 -12.51 -2.85 -2.48
N GLY A 51 -12.58 -1.63 -1.96
CA GLY A 51 -12.50 -1.37 -0.52
C GLY A 51 -11.12 -1.60 0.07
N ARG A 52 -10.06 -1.47 -0.74
CA ARG A 52 -8.69 -1.79 -0.36
C ARG A 52 -7.80 -0.56 -0.36
N ALA A 53 -6.93 -0.45 0.64
CA ALA A 53 -5.90 0.58 0.67
C ALA A 53 -4.72 0.17 -0.23
N VAL A 54 -4.21 1.12 -0.99
CA VAL A 54 -3.04 0.88 -1.86
C VAL A 54 -1.77 0.87 -1.02
N VAL A 55 -0.91 -0.12 -1.25
CA VAL A 55 0.46 -0.18 -0.71
C VAL A 55 1.43 -0.02 -1.88
N THR A 56 2.32 0.96 -1.80
CA THR A 56 3.15 1.33 -2.95
C THR A 56 4.48 1.94 -2.54
N PHE A 57 5.49 1.79 -3.41
CA PHE A 57 6.76 2.54 -3.31
C PHE A 57 6.72 3.85 -4.10
N ASN A 58 5.68 4.08 -4.89
CA ASN A 58 5.54 5.27 -5.73
C ASN A 58 5.01 6.46 -4.92
N ARG A 59 5.84 6.93 -4.00
CA ARG A 59 5.45 7.90 -2.97
C ARG A 59 4.96 9.22 -3.55
N ARG A 60 5.74 9.80 -4.45
CA ARG A 60 5.44 11.13 -5.00
C ARG A 60 4.06 11.19 -5.65
N HIS A 61 3.76 10.21 -6.50
CA HIS A 61 2.51 10.20 -7.25
C HIS A 61 1.31 9.96 -6.34
N PHE A 62 1.42 9.02 -5.40
CA PHE A 62 0.29 8.71 -4.52
C PHE A 62 0.06 9.75 -3.43
N ILE A 63 1.10 10.45 -2.98
CA ILE A 63 0.93 11.62 -2.10
C ILE A 63 0.15 12.71 -2.83
N ARG A 64 0.47 12.95 -4.12
CA ARG A 64 -0.27 13.92 -4.94
C ARG A 64 -1.73 13.49 -5.11
N LEU A 65 -1.96 12.21 -5.41
CA LEU A 65 -3.33 11.70 -5.57
C LEU A 65 -4.14 11.86 -4.29
N HIS A 66 -3.54 11.61 -3.14
CA HIS A 66 -4.23 11.83 -1.86
C HIS A 66 -4.73 13.27 -1.72
N ALA A 67 -3.93 14.24 -2.17
CA ALA A 67 -4.33 15.65 -2.12
C ALA A 67 -5.42 16.01 -3.16
N GLU A 68 -5.45 15.30 -4.29
CA GLU A 68 -6.34 15.60 -5.42
C GLU A 68 -7.66 14.84 -5.38
N VAL A 69 -7.65 13.62 -4.86
CA VAL A 69 -8.83 12.74 -4.83
C VAL A 69 -9.60 12.98 -3.54
N SER A 70 -10.90 13.27 -3.67
CA SER A 70 -11.72 13.63 -2.51
C SER A 70 -11.98 12.48 -1.53
N SER A 71 -11.95 11.23 -2.03
CA SER A 71 -12.20 10.06 -1.17
C SER A 71 -11.54 8.84 -1.74
N HIS A 72 -10.95 8.01 -0.88
CA HIS A 72 -10.33 6.73 -1.25
C HIS A 72 -10.29 5.80 -0.02
N ALA A 73 -10.02 4.52 -0.27
CA ALA A 73 -10.02 3.51 0.79
C ALA A 73 -8.74 3.52 1.64
N GLY A 74 -7.75 4.33 1.28
CA GLY A 74 -6.49 4.46 1.98
C GLY A 74 -5.29 4.36 1.05
N ILE A 75 -4.20 5.02 1.43
CA ILE A 75 -2.93 4.97 0.71
C ILE A 75 -1.80 4.77 1.72
N ILE A 76 -0.93 3.80 1.46
CA ILE A 76 0.24 3.52 2.29
C ILE A 76 1.46 3.64 1.40
N VAL A 77 2.21 4.74 1.56
CA VAL A 77 3.42 4.97 0.79
C VAL A 77 4.64 4.55 1.60
N CYS A 78 5.51 3.76 0.98
CA CYS A 78 6.64 3.15 1.66
C CYS A 78 7.96 3.58 1.03
N THR A 79 8.99 3.79 1.86
CA THR A 79 10.37 3.86 1.40
C THR A 79 10.87 2.44 1.18
N ARG A 80 11.61 2.20 0.09
CA ARG A 80 12.20 0.88 -0.16
C ARG A 80 13.15 0.51 0.98
N ASP A 81 13.10 -0.76 1.36
CA ASP A 81 13.94 -1.31 2.41
C ASP A 81 14.22 -2.78 2.10
N ASP A 82 15.50 -3.15 2.03
CA ASP A 82 15.90 -4.53 1.77
C ASP A 82 15.56 -5.47 2.92
N ASP A 83 15.37 -4.91 4.12
CA ASP A 83 14.92 -5.69 5.27
C ASP A 83 13.40 -5.88 5.19
N VAL A 84 13.00 -6.97 4.55
CA VAL A 84 11.59 -7.31 4.27
C VAL A 84 10.78 -7.40 5.57
N LEU A 85 11.32 -8.08 6.59
CA LEU A 85 10.61 -8.26 7.84
C LEU A 85 10.41 -6.94 8.57
N ALA A 86 11.43 -6.09 8.59
CA ALA A 86 11.34 -4.78 9.23
C ALA A 86 10.31 -3.88 8.53
N LEU A 87 10.29 -3.87 7.20
CA LEU A 87 9.31 -3.09 6.45
C LEU A 87 7.89 -3.58 6.72
N ALA A 88 7.67 -4.89 6.64
CA ALA A 88 6.36 -5.48 6.90
C ALA A 88 5.88 -5.17 8.33
N ASP A 89 6.77 -5.27 9.32
CA ASP A 89 6.43 -4.97 10.70
C ASP A 89 6.05 -3.51 10.91
N ARG A 90 6.76 -2.57 10.25
CA ARG A 90 6.41 -1.15 10.33
C ARG A 90 5.05 -0.87 9.72
N ILE A 91 4.75 -1.49 8.57
CA ILE A 91 3.43 -1.37 7.95
C ILE A 91 2.36 -1.90 8.90
N HIS A 92 2.58 -3.10 9.44
CA HIS A 92 1.64 -3.75 10.35
C HIS A 92 1.36 -2.89 11.59
N GLN A 93 2.40 -2.34 12.21
CA GLN A 93 2.25 -1.48 13.38
C GLN A 93 1.43 -0.23 13.07
N GLN A 94 1.67 0.40 11.92
CA GLN A 94 0.89 1.58 11.52
C GLN A 94 -0.57 1.23 11.28
N LEU A 95 -0.84 0.08 10.65
CA LEU A 95 -2.20 -0.38 10.42
C LEU A 95 -2.96 -0.60 11.73
N GLN A 96 -2.26 -1.07 12.76
CA GLN A 96 -2.87 -1.28 14.08
C GLN A 96 -3.10 0.02 14.84
N SER A 97 -2.39 1.10 14.50
CA SER A 97 -2.47 2.37 15.22
C SER A 97 -3.58 3.30 14.72
N VAL A 98 -4.19 3.00 13.56
CA VAL A 98 -5.24 3.85 12.99
C VAL A 98 -6.61 3.14 13.09
N PRO A 99 -7.67 3.87 13.47
CA PRO A 99 -9.00 3.26 13.60
C PRO A 99 -9.63 2.94 12.25
N THR A 100 -9.26 3.66 11.19
CA THR A 100 -9.74 3.44 9.82
C THR A 100 -8.69 3.88 8.82
N LEU A 101 -8.68 3.23 7.65
CA LEU A 101 -7.83 3.64 6.52
C LEU A 101 -8.56 4.58 5.56
N GLN A 102 -9.88 4.71 5.69
CA GLN A 102 -10.67 5.56 4.81
C GLN A 102 -10.10 6.97 4.78
N ASP A 103 -9.76 7.44 3.59
CA ASP A 103 -9.22 8.77 3.33
C ASP A 103 -7.87 9.06 4.01
N GLN A 104 -7.17 8.03 4.49
CA GLN A 104 -5.90 8.20 5.19
C GLN A 104 -4.71 8.01 4.26
N LEU A 105 -3.65 8.77 4.51
CA LEU A 105 -2.33 8.57 3.91
C LEU A 105 -1.36 8.19 5.03
N LEU A 106 -0.83 6.97 4.97
CA LEU A 106 0.20 6.52 5.90
C LEU A 106 1.56 6.56 5.20
N ARG A 107 2.56 7.04 5.91
CA ARG A 107 3.94 7.11 5.41
C ARG A 107 4.80 6.14 6.21
N ILE A 108 5.34 5.14 5.53
CA ILE A 108 6.20 4.13 6.14
C ILE A 108 7.62 4.41 5.66
N ASN A 109 8.41 5.07 6.48
CA ASN A 109 9.76 5.47 6.15
C ASN A 109 10.77 4.49 6.74
N ARG A 110 11.85 4.22 5.96
CA ARG A 110 12.98 3.50 6.49
C ARG A 110 13.65 4.37 7.56
N PRO A 111 13.96 3.83 8.76
CA PRO A 111 14.62 4.62 9.78
C PRO A 111 15.96 5.18 9.32
N ALA A 112 16.29 6.39 9.75
CA ALA A 112 17.60 6.96 9.49
C ALA A 112 18.67 6.11 10.19
N ARG A 113 19.81 5.92 9.54
CA ARG A 113 20.93 5.24 10.14
C ARG A 113 21.59 6.15 11.18
N ALA A 114 21.86 5.58 12.32
CA ALA A 114 22.60 6.30 13.36
C ALA A 114 24.07 6.46 12.95
#